data_97221192c29bea111e2136c099d4430e
#
_entry.id   97221192c29bea111e2136c099d4430e
#
_cell.length_a   1.000
_cell.length_b   1.000
_cell.length_c   1.000
_cell.angle_alpha   90.00
_cell.angle_beta   90.00
_cell.angle_gamma   90.00
#
_symmetry.space_group_name_H-M   'P 1'
#
loop_
_entity.id
_entity.type
_entity.pdbx_description
1 polymer ?
#
loop_
_entity_poly.entity_id
_entity_poly.type
_entity_poly.pdbx_seq_one_letter_code
_entity_poly.pdbx_strand_id
1 'polypeptide(L)'
;MKAQLYILCLLVFFISMGCHQMKKTDSERKSDANVVGNEQFEIPEIIIPLSTDLNLKEDTFLINNLELLGKIWGFLKYHHPEIASGKYDWDDELFQFLPEYLKVKEIGQRDETLLNWIEKYGEISPCATCRETSAQAYLKPDFLWVEKGQMSIDLKKKIMEIYSNRYQGTGSHYIRMVRQIGNPELLNEKSYPSTFLNTSCRLLALFRYWNIVQYFFPYKYLTEKNWDEVLKIYIPSFILSKTELDYQLSVLQLTSEINDTHAAHLQGAMKVDSLRGGMQAPFRVQFIENKLVVTYYYDPELKGSAGLEVGDFITHVNGKKIEYIVDSIKSYYPASNEEVRKMNLANDLVRSNSNTIHIDYNSSGIKKQKELTLYNRNSLDMRDKLDLSVGKKTSYDSILIENDSSFIGYITLKTIREHEIENIKKAFNHSKGIIIDIRNYPSTFVPFLLGTYFVSKDVPFAKFTLGEINNPGEFNFIPMENKIPKSKEPYKGILVVIVNEKTISQAEYTAMAFRAGDNTVILGSQTAGADGNVSYINLPGGLQTMFSGIGVYYPDGGETQRIGIVPDIKVKPTIKGIREGRDELLEKAIEIIKDDSKWNEIKRRQSKPMFFL
;
A
#
# COMPACT_ATOMS: atom_id res chain seq x y z
N MET A 1 -15.60 -26.64 -19.91
CA MET A 1 -14.28 -26.27 -20.45
C MET A 1 -14.25 -24.93 -21.21
N LYS A 2 -15.11 -24.67 -22.20
CA LYS A 2 -15.12 -23.37 -22.91
C LYS A 2 -15.57 -22.19 -22.06
N ALA A 3 -16.49 -22.35 -21.12
CA ALA A 3 -16.92 -21.27 -20.23
C ALA A 3 -15.85 -20.86 -19.15
N GLN A 4 -15.06 -21.80 -18.68
CA GLN A 4 -13.97 -21.53 -17.74
C GLN A 4 -12.79 -20.80 -18.40
N LEU A 5 -12.55 -21.06 -19.69
CA LEU A 5 -11.51 -20.35 -20.45
C LEU A 5 -11.92 -18.89 -20.75
N TYR A 6 -13.21 -18.61 -20.93
CA TYR A 6 -13.73 -17.26 -21.13
C TYR A 6 -13.66 -16.40 -19.87
N ILE A 7 -13.88 -16.99 -18.69
CA ILE A 7 -13.75 -16.27 -17.40
C ILE A 7 -12.27 -15.96 -17.12
N LEU A 8 -11.35 -16.85 -17.48
CA LEU A 8 -9.91 -16.63 -17.34
C LEU A 8 -9.39 -15.52 -18.28
N CYS A 9 -9.87 -15.47 -19.53
CA CYS A 9 -9.50 -14.43 -20.49
C CYS A 9 -10.06 -13.05 -20.15
N LEU A 10 -11.25 -12.96 -19.52
CA LEU A 10 -11.85 -11.70 -19.08
C LEU A 10 -11.14 -11.12 -17.85
N LEU A 11 -10.65 -11.95 -16.92
CA LEU A 11 -9.80 -11.49 -15.80
C LEU A 11 -8.50 -10.83 -16.28
N VAL A 12 -7.89 -11.37 -17.33
CA VAL A 12 -6.66 -10.81 -17.93
C VAL A 12 -6.91 -9.45 -18.59
N PHE A 13 -8.06 -9.26 -19.22
CA PHE A 13 -8.36 -8.02 -19.97
C PHE A 13 -8.62 -6.81 -19.05
N PHE A 14 -9.20 -7.01 -17.86
CA PHE A 14 -9.52 -5.92 -16.93
C PHE A 14 -8.36 -5.56 -15.98
N ILE A 15 -7.45 -6.46 -15.67
CA ILE A 15 -6.23 -6.15 -14.90
C ILE A 15 -5.30 -5.26 -15.73
N SER A 16 -5.24 -5.43 -17.06
CA SER A 16 -4.49 -4.53 -17.94
C SER A 16 -5.10 -3.13 -18.06
N MET A 17 -6.42 -2.96 -17.92
CA MET A 17 -7.07 -1.65 -17.93
C MET A 17 -6.81 -0.84 -16.65
N GLY A 18 -6.69 -1.47 -15.48
CA GLY A 18 -6.36 -0.76 -14.23
C GLY A 18 -4.96 -0.12 -14.25
N CYS A 19 -3.99 -0.79 -14.90
CA CYS A 19 -2.64 -0.25 -15.07
C CYS A 19 -2.50 0.73 -16.26
N HIS A 20 -3.40 0.66 -17.27
CA HIS A 20 -3.35 1.55 -18.44
C HIS A 20 -3.95 2.93 -18.17
N GLN A 21 -4.81 3.10 -17.16
CA GLN A 21 -5.30 4.43 -16.75
C GLN A 21 -4.20 5.33 -16.16
N MET A 22 -3.08 4.79 -15.74
CA MET A 22 -1.93 5.60 -15.29
C MET A 22 -1.16 6.31 -16.42
N LYS A 23 -1.47 6.08 -17.70
CA LYS A 23 -0.78 6.70 -18.85
C LYS A 23 -1.66 7.57 -19.76
N LYS A 24 -2.91 7.83 -19.44
CA LYS A 24 -3.68 8.84 -20.17
C LYS A 24 -3.34 10.23 -19.61
N THR A 25 -2.65 10.98 -20.46
CA THR A 25 -2.23 12.37 -20.27
C THR A 25 -3.40 13.28 -19.92
N ASP A 26 -3.12 14.33 -19.15
CA ASP A 26 -4.03 15.39 -18.67
C ASP A 26 -4.86 16.15 -19.73
N SER A 27 -4.82 15.75 -21.00
CA SER A 27 -5.51 16.48 -22.08
C SER A 27 -6.94 16.00 -22.41
N GLU A 28 -7.38 14.83 -21.94
CA GLU A 28 -8.71 14.29 -22.31
C GLU A 28 -9.76 14.28 -21.17
N ARG A 29 -9.44 14.78 -19.98
CA ARG A 29 -10.41 14.91 -18.87
C ARG A 29 -11.17 16.25 -18.81
N LYS A 30 -11.17 17.04 -19.87
CA LYS A 30 -11.79 18.38 -19.86
C LYS A 30 -13.21 18.47 -20.43
N SER A 31 -13.95 17.40 -20.67
CA SER A 31 -15.25 17.50 -21.35
C SER A 31 -16.51 17.09 -20.58
N ASP A 32 -16.43 16.62 -19.33
CA ASP A 32 -17.65 16.24 -18.58
C ASP A 32 -17.76 16.90 -17.17
N ALA A 33 -17.27 18.12 -17.04
CA ALA A 33 -17.65 18.96 -15.91
C ALA A 33 -18.99 19.61 -16.21
N ASN A 34 -20.09 18.92 -15.90
CA ASN A 34 -21.37 19.55 -15.78
C ASN A 34 -21.29 20.65 -14.71
N VAL A 35 -21.39 21.87 -15.15
CA VAL A 35 -21.56 23.07 -14.34
C VAL A 35 -22.89 22.94 -13.60
N VAL A 36 -22.84 22.38 -12.41
CA VAL A 36 -23.90 22.57 -11.40
C VAL A 36 -23.59 23.91 -10.72
N GLY A 37 -24.60 24.76 -10.69
CA GLY A 37 -24.52 26.15 -10.29
C GLY A 37 -23.70 26.42 -9.05
N ASN A 38 -22.99 27.54 -9.08
CA ASN A 38 -22.28 28.14 -7.93
C ASN A 38 -23.27 28.57 -6.83
N GLU A 39 -23.80 27.66 -6.08
CA GLU A 39 -24.18 27.96 -4.71
C GLU A 39 -22.91 27.78 -3.88
N GLN A 40 -22.34 28.87 -3.41
CA GLN A 40 -21.25 28.87 -2.43
C GLN A 40 -21.83 28.28 -1.12
N PHE A 41 -21.66 26.99 -0.94
CA PHE A 41 -21.95 26.32 0.32
C PHE A 41 -20.86 26.73 1.30
N GLU A 42 -21.16 27.67 2.20
CA GLU A 42 -20.28 28.00 3.33
C GLU A 42 -20.36 26.86 4.34
N ILE A 43 -19.32 26.03 4.39
CA ILE A 43 -19.17 25.04 5.45
C ILE A 43 -18.91 25.81 6.75
N PRO A 44 -19.75 25.66 7.79
CA PRO A 44 -19.62 26.41 9.01
C PRO A 44 -18.22 26.19 9.62
N GLU A 45 -17.50 27.29 9.88
CA GLU A 45 -16.29 27.20 10.67
C GLU A 45 -16.68 26.89 12.12
N ILE A 46 -16.30 25.70 12.59
CA ILE A 46 -16.50 25.33 13.97
C ILE A 46 -15.37 25.90 14.78
N ILE A 47 -15.68 26.90 15.58
CA ILE A 47 -14.79 27.33 16.66
C ILE A 47 -14.99 26.32 17.80
N ILE A 48 -14.08 25.35 17.90
CA ILE A 48 -14.01 24.52 19.10
C ILE A 48 -13.52 25.44 20.19
N PRO A 49 -14.34 25.69 21.25
CA PRO A 49 -13.93 26.52 22.35
C PRO A 49 -12.80 25.80 23.11
N LEU A 50 -11.59 26.02 22.66
CA LEU A 50 -10.40 25.63 23.41
C LEU A 50 -10.34 26.65 24.55
N SER A 51 -10.50 26.21 25.79
CA SER A 51 -10.13 27.06 26.92
C SER A 51 -8.65 27.38 26.75
N THR A 52 -8.30 28.66 26.83
CA THR A 52 -6.93 29.16 26.62
C THR A 52 -5.90 28.53 27.56
N ASP A 53 -6.34 27.81 28.57
CA ASP A 53 -5.54 27.22 29.64
C ASP A 53 -5.52 25.68 29.66
N LEU A 54 -6.31 24.96 28.82
CA LEU A 54 -6.32 23.50 28.74
C LEU A 54 -5.60 23.04 27.49
N ASN A 55 -4.56 22.27 27.72
CA ASN A 55 -3.94 21.47 26.64
C ASN A 55 -5.04 20.57 26.05
N LEU A 56 -5.36 20.69 24.75
CA LEU A 56 -6.44 19.91 24.10
C LEU A 56 -6.28 18.40 24.32
N LYS A 57 -5.05 17.92 24.51
CA LYS A 57 -4.76 16.52 24.84
C LYS A 57 -5.31 16.11 26.23
N GLU A 58 -5.64 17.07 27.08
CA GLU A 58 -6.16 16.86 28.44
C GLU A 58 -7.69 16.97 28.49
N ASP A 59 -8.35 17.51 27.43
CA ASP A 59 -9.80 17.51 27.32
C ASP A 59 -10.34 16.15 26.87
N THR A 60 -10.28 15.20 27.79
CA THR A 60 -10.73 13.82 27.54
C THR A 60 -12.22 13.72 27.21
N PHE A 61 -13.06 14.64 27.72
CA PHE A 61 -14.48 14.63 27.43
C PHE A 61 -14.77 14.99 25.96
N LEU A 62 -14.21 16.08 25.48
CA LEU A 62 -14.35 16.50 24.07
C LEU A 62 -13.82 15.42 23.13
N ILE A 63 -12.63 14.89 23.40
CA ILE A 63 -12.01 13.85 22.55
C ILE A 63 -12.87 12.60 22.51
N ASN A 64 -13.37 12.12 23.66
CA ASN A 64 -14.24 10.93 23.72
C ASN A 64 -15.58 11.16 22.99
N ASN A 65 -16.12 12.37 23.06
CA ASN A 65 -17.36 12.70 22.35
C ASN A 65 -17.15 12.74 20.83
N LEU A 66 -16.07 13.33 20.36
CA LEU A 66 -15.74 13.34 18.91
C LEU A 66 -15.38 11.95 18.40
N GLU A 67 -14.72 11.12 19.20
CA GLU A 67 -14.48 9.72 18.88
C GLU A 67 -15.81 8.97 18.67
N LEU A 68 -16.74 9.10 19.63
CA LEU A 68 -18.05 8.46 19.54
C LEU A 68 -18.84 8.96 18.33
N LEU A 69 -18.84 10.28 18.09
CA LEU A 69 -19.50 10.86 16.90
C LEU A 69 -18.92 10.30 15.61
N GLY A 70 -17.59 10.24 15.48
CA GLY A 70 -16.93 9.71 14.27
C GLY A 70 -17.28 8.25 14.02
N LYS A 71 -17.35 7.42 15.06
CA LYS A 71 -17.78 6.02 14.97
C LYS A 71 -19.25 5.90 14.56
N ILE A 72 -20.15 6.65 15.19
CA ILE A 72 -21.58 6.63 14.86
C ILE A 72 -21.83 7.17 13.45
N TRP A 73 -21.18 8.28 13.06
CA TRP A 73 -21.30 8.85 11.71
C TRP A 73 -20.96 7.82 10.62
N GLY A 74 -19.82 7.14 10.75
CA GLY A 74 -19.42 6.13 9.77
C GLY A 74 -20.27 4.86 9.85
N PHE A 75 -20.69 4.44 11.04
CA PHE A 75 -21.61 3.33 11.20
C PHE A 75 -22.92 3.60 10.45
N LEU A 76 -23.53 4.77 10.64
CA LEU A 76 -24.77 5.16 9.97
C LEU A 76 -24.58 5.23 8.45
N LYS A 77 -23.44 5.78 7.98
CA LYS A 77 -23.10 5.88 6.55
C LYS A 77 -23.19 4.56 5.81
N TYR A 78 -22.75 3.48 6.45
CA TYR A 78 -22.65 2.18 5.79
C TYR A 78 -23.75 1.18 6.16
N HIS A 79 -24.50 1.44 7.26
CA HIS A 79 -25.50 0.49 7.74
C HIS A 79 -26.93 1.04 7.68
N HIS A 80 -27.15 2.34 7.92
CA HIS A 80 -28.51 2.87 8.00
C HIS A 80 -29.19 2.86 6.62
N PRO A 81 -30.39 2.25 6.46
CA PRO A 81 -31.02 2.07 5.14
C PRO A 81 -31.17 3.36 4.32
N GLU A 82 -31.68 4.43 4.93
CA GLU A 82 -31.93 5.70 4.25
C GLU A 82 -30.63 6.46 3.93
N ILE A 83 -29.62 6.38 4.81
CA ILE A 83 -28.35 7.08 4.64
C ILE A 83 -27.48 6.36 3.61
N ALA A 84 -27.33 5.04 3.73
CA ALA A 84 -26.56 4.22 2.80
C ALA A 84 -27.15 4.21 1.39
N SER A 85 -28.46 4.48 1.22
CA SER A 85 -29.09 4.66 -0.08
C SER A 85 -28.72 5.97 -0.78
N GLY A 86 -28.11 6.95 -0.07
CA GLY A 86 -27.76 8.26 -0.59
C GLY A 86 -28.90 9.28 -0.57
N LYS A 87 -29.91 9.06 0.25
CA LYS A 87 -31.05 10.01 0.40
C LYS A 87 -30.61 11.35 1.01
N TYR A 88 -29.52 11.34 1.76
CA TYR A 88 -28.98 12.50 2.47
C TYR A 88 -27.53 12.77 2.03
N ASP A 89 -27.13 14.04 1.96
CA ASP A 89 -25.73 14.43 1.89
C ASP A 89 -25.08 14.24 3.25
N TRP A 90 -24.42 13.10 3.44
CA TRP A 90 -23.99 12.68 4.79
C TRP A 90 -22.82 13.49 5.33
N ASP A 91 -22.01 14.09 4.47
CA ASP A 91 -20.98 15.03 4.89
C ASP A 91 -21.61 16.34 5.40
N ASP A 92 -22.63 16.82 4.69
CA ASP A 92 -23.35 18.04 5.07
C ASP A 92 -24.16 17.87 6.37
N GLU A 93 -24.79 16.70 6.55
CA GLU A 93 -25.47 16.36 7.81
C GLU A 93 -24.50 16.36 9.01
N LEU A 94 -23.26 15.93 8.83
CA LEU A 94 -22.23 16.05 9.86
C LEU A 94 -21.89 17.51 10.16
N PHE A 95 -21.71 18.34 9.13
CA PHE A 95 -21.36 19.74 9.30
C PHE A 95 -22.45 20.54 10.01
N GLN A 96 -23.70 20.25 9.71
CA GLN A 96 -24.85 20.87 10.39
C GLN A 96 -25.00 20.40 11.85
N PHE A 97 -24.70 19.15 12.13
CA PHE A 97 -24.85 18.57 13.47
C PHE A 97 -23.73 18.97 14.44
N LEU A 98 -22.50 19.09 13.95
CA LEU A 98 -21.30 19.36 14.76
C LEU A 98 -21.44 20.57 15.70
N PRO A 99 -21.95 21.76 15.29
CA PRO A 99 -22.08 22.92 16.18
C PRO A 99 -22.98 22.68 17.39
N GLU A 100 -24.03 21.92 17.23
CA GLU A 100 -24.95 21.55 18.32
C GLU A 100 -24.32 20.50 19.25
N TYR A 101 -23.72 19.49 18.66
CA TYR A 101 -23.05 18.41 19.38
C TYR A 101 -21.89 18.90 20.27
N LEU A 102 -21.14 19.92 19.84
CA LEU A 102 -20.05 20.51 20.61
C LEU A 102 -20.51 21.33 21.84
N LYS A 103 -21.82 21.66 21.95
CA LYS A 103 -22.38 22.33 23.14
C LYS A 103 -22.65 21.39 24.31
N VAL A 104 -22.63 20.09 24.07
CA VAL A 104 -22.88 19.05 25.06
C VAL A 104 -21.84 19.12 26.18
N LYS A 105 -22.32 19.00 27.44
CA LYS A 105 -21.46 19.11 28.63
C LYS A 105 -21.40 17.84 29.47
N GLU A 106 -22.32 16.90 29.27
CA GLU A 106 -22.41 15.67 30.03
C GLU A 106 -22.84 14.48 29.17
N ILE A 107 -22.55 13.25 29.62
CA ILE A 107 -22.80 12.01 28.88
C ILE A 107 -24.26 11.80 28.56
N GLY A 108 -25.17 12.08 29.52
CA GLY A 108 -26.62 11.91 29.31
C GLY A 108 -27.14 12.80 28.18
N GLN A 109 -26.77 14.09 28.19
CA GLN A 109 -27.12 15.04 27.13
C GLN A 109 -26.52 14.62 25.79
N ARG A 110 -25.28 14.13 25.78
CA ARG A 110 -24.62 13.62 24.58
C ARG A 110 -25.41 12.50 23.93
N ASP A 111 -25.78 11.51 24.71
CA ASP A 111 -26.46 10.32 24.20
C ASP A 111 -27.88 10.65 23.72
N GLU A 112 -28.59 11.55 24.41
CA GLU A 112 -29.89 12.07 23.96
C GLU A 112 -29.76 12.86 22.64
N THR A 113 -28.75 13.72 22.53
CA THR A 113 -28.46 14.47 21.29
C THR A 113 -28.19 13.55 20.12
N LEU A 114 -27.40 12.47 20.32
CA LEU A 114 -27.14 11.48 19.31
C LEU A 114 -28.36 10.65 18.92
N LEU A 115 -29.19 10.26 19.89
CA LEU A 115 -30.45 9.54 19.63
C LEU A 115 -31.39 10.39 18.77
N ASN A 116 -31.62 11.66 19.15
CA ASN A 116 -32.45 12.58 18.38
C ASN A 116 -31.92 12.79 16.97
N TRP A 117 -30.62 12.87 16.80
CA TRP A 117 -30.00 12.96 15.47
C TRP A 117 -30.25 11.73 14.63
N ILE A 118 -30.12 10.51 15.19
CA ILE A 118 -30.38 9.25 14.49
C ILE A 118 -31.88 9.14 14.11
N GLU A 119 -32.77 9.47 15.02
CA GLU A 119 -34.23 9.39 14.82
C GLU A 119 -34.74 10.33 13.73
N LYS A 120 -34.03 11.44 13.45
CA LYS A 120 -34.32 12.36 12.34
C LYS A 120 -34.41 11.64 10.99
N TYR A 121 -33.71 10.52 10.81
CA TYR A 121 -33.65 9.81 9.53
C TYR A 121 -34.73 8.73 9.35
N GLY A 122 -35.71 8.68 10.28
CA GLY A 122 -36.90 7.87 10.17
C GLY A 122 -36.82 6.52 10.90
N GLU A 123 -37.97 5.84 10.90
CA GLU A 123 -38.07 4.50 11.48
C GLU A 123 -37.37 3.44 10.64
N ILE A 124 -36.73 2.47 11.30
CA ILE A 124 -36.06 1.37 10.68
C ILE A 124 -37.04 0.22 10.43
N SER A 125 -37.34 -0.07 9.19
CA SER A 125 -38.19 -1.22 8.85
C SER A 125 -37.45 -2.54 9.07
N PRO A 126 -38.14 -3.60 9.53
CA PRO A 126 -37.54 -4.94 9.66
C PRO A 126 -36.94 -5.45 8.34
N CYS A 127 -35.73 -5.94 8.40
CA CYS A 127 -34.99 -6.44 7.24
C CYS A 127 -35.19 -7.96 7.06
N ALA A 128 -35.94 -8.34 6.06
CA ALA A 128 -36.17 -9.76 5.75
C ALA A 128 -34.96 -10.48 5.10
N THR A 129 -34.01 -9.74 4.54
CA THR A 129 -32.85 -10.26 3.80
C THR A 129 -31.53 -10.14 4.54
N CYS A 130 -31.50 -9.48 5.69
CA CYS A 130 -30.32 -9.35 6.52
C CYS A 130 -29.90 -10.72 7.07
N ARG A 131 -28.71 -11.12 6.71
CA ARG A 131 -28.12 -12.38 7.17
C ARG A 131 -27.31 -12.14 8.44
N GLU A 132 -27.26 -13.15 9.30
CA GLU A 132 -26.26 -13.19 10.36
C GLU A 132 -24.85 -13.28 9.77
N THR A 133 -23.87 -12.79 10.52
CA THR A 133 -22.46 -12.95 10.17
C THR A 133 -22.14 -14.45 10.03
N SER A 134 -21.46 -14.83 8.96
CA SER A 134 -21.04 -16.20 8.73
C SER A 134 -20.23 -16.73 9.92
N ALA A 135 -20.58 -17.92 10.41
CA ALA A 135 -19.79 -18.59 11.44
C ALA A 135 -18.36 -18.86 10.97
N GLN A 136 -18.15 -19.02 9.65
CA GLN A 136 -16.88 -19.29 8.99
C GLN A 136 -16.19 -18.00 8.48
N ALA A 137 -16.75 -16.82 8.76
CA ALA A 137 -16.13 -15.57 8.37
C ALA A 137 -14.69 -15.49 8.91
N TYR A 138 -13.77 -15.11 8.04
CA TYR A 138 -12.37 -14.89 8.42
C TYR A 138 -12.25 -13.69 9.36
N LEU A 139 -12.91 -12.57 9.00
CA LEU A 139 -13.06 -11.43 9.88
C LEU A 139 -14.56 -11.17 10.08
N LYS A 140 -14.91 -10.80 11.31
CA LYS A 140 -16.29 -10.46 11.69
C LYS A 140 -16.41 -8.97 11.94
N PRO A 141 -17.59 -8.36 11.72
CA PRO A 141 -17.86 -7.00 12.14
C PRO A 141 -17.53 -6.80 13.62
N ASP A 142 -16.89 -5.68 13.93
CA ASP A 142 -16.43 -5.38 15.27
C ASP A 142 -17.33 -4.33 15.92
N PHE A 143 -18.07 -4.73 16.97
CA PHE A 143 -18.97 -3.90 17.76
C PHE A 143 -18.51 -3.74 19.22
N LEU A 144 -17.23 -4.07 19.52
CA LEU A 144 -16.71 -3.89 20.87
C LEU A 144 -16.82 -2.45 21.36
N TRP A 145 -16.75 -1.48 20.47
CA TRP A 145 -16.94 -0.07 20.78
C TRP A 145 -18.38 0.27 21.21
N VAL A 146 -19.39 -0.50 20.76
CA VAL A 146 -20.77 -0.39 21.22
C VAL A 146 -20.95 -1.09 22.56
N GLU A 147 -20.48 -2.34 22.66
CA GLU A 147 -20.65 -3.16 23.86
C GLU A 147 -19.97 -2.54 25.08
N LYS A 148 -18.69 -2.16 24.94
CA LYS A 148 -17.84 -1.62 26.00
C LYS A 148 -17.90 -0.08 26.12
N GLY A 149 -18.44 0.60 25.09
CA GLY A 149 -18.52 2.06 25.06
C GLY A 149 -19.36 2.63 26.19
N GLN A 150 -18.94 3.80 26.68
CA GLN A 150 -19.67 4.55 27.69
C GLN A 150 -20.84 5.28 27.03
N MET A 151 -21.97 4.57 26.85
CA MET A 151 -23.21 5.04 26.21
C MET A 151 -24.42 4.55 26.97
N SER A 152 -25.55 5.27 26.84
CA SER A 152 -26.84 4.84 27.36
C SER A 152 -27.30 3.52 26.73
N ILE A 153 -28.13 2.79 27.47
CA ILE A 153 -28.71 1.53 26.98
C ILE A 153 -29.54 1.78 25.72
N ASP A 154 -30.28 2.90 25.66
CA ASP A 154 -31.13 3.21 24.51
C ASP A 154 -30.34 3.54 23.25
N LEU A 155 -29.22 4.27 23.36
CA LEU A 155 -28.33 4.50 22.22
C LEU A 155 -27.72 3.19 21.73
N LYS A 156 -27.25 2.30 22.61
CA LYS A 156 -26.76 0.96 22.25
C LYS A 156 -27.81 0.14 21.52
N LYS A 157 -29.05 0.12 22.06
CA LYS A 157 -30.18 -0.59 21.42
C LYS A 157 -30.45 -0.05 20.02
N LYS A 158 -30.47 1.29 19.87
CA LYS A 158 -30.71 1.93 18.54
C LYS A 158 -29.67 1.57 17.53
N ILE A 159 -28.38 1.58 17.90
CA ILE A 159 -27.30 1.17 17.04
C ILE A 159 -27.45 -0.31 16.62
N MET A 160 -27.79 -1.20 17.56
CA MET A 160 -27.95 -2.62 17.25
C MET A 160 -29.23 -2.91 16.46
N GLU A 161 -30.31 -2.12 16.64
CA GLU A 161 -31.51 -2.15 15.80
C GLU A 161 -31.16 -1.84 14.33
N ILE A 162 -30.38 -0.76 14.10
CA ILE A 162 -29.91 -0.39 12.76
C ILE A 162 -29.06 -1.50 12.18
N TYR A 163 -28.13 -2.07 12.96
CA TYR A 163 -27.29 -3.18 12.48
C TYR A 163 -28.13 -4.39 12.08
N SER A 164 -29.08 -4.77 12.87
CA SER A 164 -29.95 -5.92 12.60
C SER A 164 -30.84 -5.73 11.37
N ASN A 165 -31.12 -4.47 11.01
CA ASN A 165 -31.98 -4.08 9.91
C ASN A 165 -31.20 -3.23 8.86
N ARG A 166 -29.91 -3.48 8.74
CA ARG A 166 -28.98 -2.69 7.92
C ARG A 166 -29.34 -2.72 6.43
N TYR A 167 -28.84 -1.72 5.72
CA TYR A 167 -29.00 -1.60 4.27
C TYR A 167 -28.60 -2.89 3.55
N GLN A 168 -29.37 -3.28 2.55
CA GLN A 168 -29.12 -4.43 1.69
C GLN A 168 -29.21 -4.01 0.24
N GLY A 169 -28.22 -4.43 -0.60
CA GLY A 169 -28.19 -4.10 -2.02
C GLY A 169 -26.97 -4.66 -2.73
N THR A 170 -26.89 -4.43 -4.04
CA THR A 170 -25.71 -4.81 -4.86
C THR A 170 -24.57 -3.78 -4.75
N GLY A 171 -24.79 -2.72 -4.01
CA GLY A 171 -23.91 -1.59 -3.70
C GLY A 171 -24.73 -0.52 -3.01
N SER A 172 -24.09 0.32 -2.18
CA SER A 172 -24.71 1.50 -1.60
C SER A 172 -24.35 2.75 -2.40
N HIS A 173 -24.88 3.91 -2.00
CA HIS A 173 -24.47 5.20 -2.57
C HIS A 173 -22.97 5.47 -2.40
N TYR A 174 -22.36 4.97 -1.31
CA TYR A 174 -20.97 5.27 -0.95
C TYR A 174 -19.98 4.18 -1.30
N ILE A 175 -20.43 2.96 -1.62
CA ILE A 175 -19.54 1.84 -1.86
C ILE A 175 -20.17 0.79 -2.77
N ARG A 176 -19.37 0.26 -3.66
CA ARG A 176 -19.65 -0.97 -4.42
C ARG A 176 -18.40 -1.83 -4.49
N MET A 177 -18.58 -3.13 -4.73
CA MET A 177 -17.45 -4.02 -5.02
C MET A 177 -17.14 -3.98 -6.52
N VAL A 178 -15.86 -3.81 -6.86
CA VAL A 178 -15.42 -3.86 -8.27
C VAL A 178 -15.73 -5.25 -8.81
N ARG A 179 -16.54 -5.30 -9.87
CA ARG A 179 -16.98 -6.56 -10.46
C ARG A 179 -15.77 -7.42 -10.85
N GLN A 180 -15.82 -8.72 -10.56
CA GLN A 180 -14.81 -9.75 -10.84
C GLN A 180 -13.51 -9.63 -10.03
N ILE A 181 -13.19 -8.49 -9.45
CA ILE A 181 -11.98 -8.27 -8.65
C ILE A 181 -12.31 -8.35 -7.16
N GLY A 182 -13.36 -7.65 -6.74
CA GLY A 182 -13.89 -7.71 -5.38
C GLY A 182 -13.30 -6.71 -4.40
N ASN A 183 -12.41 -5.80 -4.82
CA ASN A 183 -11.99 -4.71 -3.96
C ASN A 183 -13.10 -3.63 -3.85
N PRO A 184 -13.24 -2.96 -2.70
CA PRO A 184 -14.20 -1.88 -2.52
C PRO A 184 -13.85 -0.67 -3.39
N GLU A 185 -14.82 -0.11 -4.08
CA GLU A 185 -14.75 1.17 -4.76
C GLU A 185 -15.57 2.19 -3.97
N LEU A 186 -14.91 3.23 -3.47
CA LEU A 186 -15.53 4.28 -2.69
C LEU A 186 -16.11 5.33 -3.63
N LEU A 187 -17.40 5.59 -3.48
CA LEU A 187 -18.18 6.44 -4.37
C LEU A 187 -18.66 7.68 -3.64
N ASN A 188 -18.87 8.77 -4.39
CA ASN A 188 -19.51 10.01 -3.90
C ASN A 188 -18.81 10.64 -2.67
N GLU A 189 -17.51 10.37 -2.50
CA GLU A 189 -16.68 11.00 -1.48
C GLU A 189 -16.16 12.33 -2.01
N LYS A 190 -16.70 13.45 -1.52
CA LYS A 190 -16.30 14.80 -1.94
C LYS A 190 -14.87 15.10 -1.49
N SER A 191 -14.03 15.62 -2.39
CA SER A 191 -12.62 15.91 -2.11
C SER A 191 -12.37 17.25 -1.44
N TYR A 192 -13.32 18.16 -1.44
CA TYR A 192 -13.23 19.52 -0.90
C TYR A 192 -11.88 20.20 -1.22
N PRO A 193 -11.82 21.31 -1.94
CA PRO A 193 -10.56 21.99 -2.25
C PRO A 193 -9.84 22.48 -0.99
N SER A 194 -8.52 22.70 -1.07
CA SER A 194 -7.70 23.14 0.06
C SER A 194 -8.16 24.45 0.71
N THR A 195 -8.86 25.31 -0.03
CA THR A 195 -9.47 26.56 0.47
C THR A 195 -10.54 26.33 1.54
N PHE A 196 -11.04 25.12 1.70
CA PHE A 196 -12.09 24.74 2.67
C PHE A 196 -11.57 23.91 3.85
N LEU A 197 -10.28 23.97 4.16
CA LEU A 197 -9.69 23.20 5.26
C LEU A 197 -9.98 23.79 6.64
N ASN A 198 -11.24 24.05 6.95
CA ASN A 198 -11.67 24.32 8.31
C ASN A 198 -11.65 23.06 9.18
N THR A 199 -11.88 23.21 10.48
CA THR A 199 -11.84 22.11 11.45
C THR A 199 -12.86 21.01 11.12
N SER A 200 -14.04 21.36 10.61
CA SER A 200 -15.09 20.40 10.22
C SER A 200 -14.60 19.49 9.09
N CYS A 201 -13.98 20.06 8.05
CA CYS A 201 -13.42 19.31 6.94
C CYS A 201 -12.27 18.39 7.39
N ARG A 202 -11.43 18.85 8.31
CA ARG A 202 -10.34 18.01 8.83
C ARG A 202 -10.87 16.85 9.66
N LEU A 203 -11.88 17.08 10.51
CA LEU A 203 -12.55 16.00 11.24
C LEU A 203 -13.28 15.03 10.31
N LEU A 204 -13.93 15.53 9.27
CA LEU A 204 -14.51 14.67 8.23
C LEU A 204 -13.45 13.77 7.57
N ALA A 205 -12.28 14.30 7.25
CA ALA A 205 -11.19 13.50 6.67
C ALA A 205 -10.77 12.36 7.60
N LEU A 206 -10.59 12.66 8.90
CA LEU A 206 -10.26 11.67 9.90
C LEU A 206 -11.37 10.61 10.06
N PHE A 207 -12.62 11.03 10.19
CA PHE A 207 -13.76 10.13 10.36
C PHE A 207 -13.95 9.25 9.12
N ARG A 208 -13.84 9.82 7.92
CA ARG A 208 -13.94 9.10 6.65
C ARG A 208 -12.87 8.02 6.56
N TYR A 209 -11.59 8.40 6.72
CA TYR A 209 -10.48 7.45 6.63
C TYR A 209 -10.59 6.33 7.65
N TRP A 210 -10.84 6.68 8.93
CA TRP A 210 -10.95 5.70 10.01
C TRP A 210 -12.06 4.67 9.73
N ASN A 211 -13.26 5.13 9.31
CA ASN A 211 -14.39 4.24 9.05
C ASN A 211 -14.21 3.38 7.78
N ILE A 212 -13.56 3.90 6.76
CA ILE A 212 -13.22 3.09 5.58
C ILE A 212 -12.30 1.93 5.97
N VAL A 213 -11.26 2.19 6.75
CA VAL A 213 -10.37 1.14 7.26
C VAL A 213 -11.12 0.19 8.18
N GLN A 214 -11.98 0.70 9.07
CA GLN A 214 -12.77 -0.10 10.00
C GLN A 214 -13.60 -1.16 9.30
N TYR A 215 -14.22 -0.81 8.18
CA TYR A 215 -15.21 -1.66 7.52
C TYR A 215 -14.72 -2.35 6.27
N PHE A 216 -13.67 -1.83 5.59
CA PHE A 216 -13.31 -2.28 4.25
C PHE A 216 -11.82 -2.62 4.06
N PHE A 217 -10.99 -2.47 5.09
CA PHE A 217 -9.59 -2.89 5.03
C PHE A 217 -9.43 -4.33 5.53
N PRO A 218 -9.04 -5.29 4.68
CA PRO A 218 -8.99 -6.71 5.03
C PRO A 218 -7.93 -7.05 6.07
N TYR A 219 -6.99 -6.15 6.33
CA TYR A 219 -5.85 -6.39 7.21
C TYR A 219 -5.85 -5.51 8.46
N LYS A 220 -7.02 -4.99 8.87
CA LYS A 220 -7.17 -4.16 10.07
C LYS A 220 -6.55 -4.80 11.33
N TYR A 221 -6.58 -6.12 11.43
CA TYR A 221 -6.02 -6.87 12.55
C TYR A 221 -4.48 -6.89 12.58
N LEU A 222 -3.80 -6.47 11.50
CA LEU A 222 -2.33 -6.40 11.42
C LEU A 222 -1.77 -5.01 11.75
N THR A 223 -2.62 -4.03 12.10
CA THR A 223 -2.15 -2.71 12.55
C THR A 223 -1.41 -2.81 13.88
N GLU A 224 -0.36 -2.01 14.07
CA GLU A 224 0.43 -2.06 15.33
C GLU A 224 -0.35 -1.51 16.51
N LYS A 225 -1.19 -0.50 16.28
CA LYS A 225 -2.11 0.04 17.28
C LYS A 225 -3.49 -0.60 17.13
N ASN A 226 -4.19 -0.78 18.23
CA ASN A 226 -5.61 -1.10 18.17
C ASN A 226 -6.33 -0.03 17.35
N TRP A 227 -7.01 -0.44 16.27
CA TRP A 227 -7.65 0.52 15.36
C TRP A 227 -8.70 1.38 16.05
N ASP A 228 -9.40 0.84 17.06
CA ASP A 228 -10.35 1.61 17.87
C ASP A 228 -9.72 2.81 18.57
N GLU A 229 -8.44 2.73 18.96
CA GLU A 229 -7.73 3.81 19.64
C GLU A 229 -7.20 4.87 18.67
N VAL A 230 -6.97 4.49 17.40
CA VAL A 230 -6.38 5.38 16.40
C VAL A 230 -7.23 6.63 16.20
N LEU A 231 -8.55 6.49 16.11
CA LEU A 231 -9.45 7.65 15.97
C LEU A 231 -9.23 8.67 17.08
N LYS A 232 -9.26 8.23 18.32
CA LYS A 232 -9.04 9.05 19.51
C LYS A 232 -7.68 9.73 19.52
N ILE A 233 -6.61 9.01 19.15
CA ILE A 233 -5.23 9.51 19.11
C ILE A 233 -5.10 10.68 18.13
N TYR A 234 -5.78 10.60 16.97
CA TYR A 234 -5.63 11.57 15.90
C TYR A 234 -6.56 12.78 15.97
N ILE A 235 -7.66 12.73 16.72
CA ILE A 235 -8.57 13.88 16.89
C ILE A 235 -7.81 15.17 17.24
N PRO A 236 -6.92 15.21 18.25
CA PRO A 236 -6.20 16.45 18.57
C PRO A 236 -5.36 17.00 17.42
N SER A 237 -4.65 16.14 16.67
CA SER A 237 -3.79 16.61 15.58
C SER A 237 -4.60 17.22 14.44
N PHE A 238 -5.77 16.63 14.11
CA PHE A 238 -6.64 17.16 13.07
C PHE A 238 -7.34 18.47 13.49
N ILE A 239 -7.68 18.63 14.75
CA ILE A 239 -8.22 19.90 15.28
C ILE A 239 -7.14 20.99 15.27
N LEU A 240 -5.92 20.67 15.73
CA LEU A 240 -4.82 21.62 15.90
C LEU A 240 -4.09 21.96 14.57
N SER A 241 -4.34 21.26 13.50
CA SER A 241 -3.77 21.56 12.18
C SER A 241 -4.31 22.91 11.68
N LYS A 242 -3.47 23.96 11.76
CA LYS A 242 -3.85 25.33 11.38
C LYS A 242 -3.43 25.67 9.94
N THR A 243 -2.49 24.92 9.38
CA THR A 243 -1.99 25.12 8.03
C THR A 243 -2.26 23.89 7.17
N GLU A 244 -2.22 24.08 5.86
CA GLU A 244 -2.33 22.97 4.90
C GLU A 244 -1.21 21.93 5.12
N LEU A 245 -0.01 22.37 5.47
CA LEU A 245 1.11 21.48 5.79
C LEU A 245 0.83 20.62 7.02
N ASP A 246 0.35 21.24 8.13
CA ASP A 246 0.01 20.49 9.35
C ASP A 246 -1.02 19.40 9.07
N TYR A 247 -2.04 19.75 8.27
CA TYR A 247 -3.08 18.80 7.88
C TYR A 247 -2.51 17.66 7.01
N GLN A 248 -1.73 17.97 5.99
CA GLN A 248 -1.11 16.95 5.14
C GLN A 248 -0.18 16.02 5.92
N LEU A 249 0.56 16.55 6.89
CA LEU A 249 1.40 15.74 7.80
C LEU A 249 0.53 14.86 8.71
N SER A 250 -0.58 15.37 9.25
CA SER A 250 -1.51 14.59 10.07
C SER A 250 -2.14 13.45 9.26
N VAL A 251 -2.50 13.70 8.00
CA VAL A 251 -3.01 12.66 7.09
C VAL A 251 -1.95 11.59 6.81
N LEU A 252 -0.70 11.99 6.53
CA LEU A 252 0.39 11.03 6.31
C LEU A 252 0.66 10.14 7.52
N GLN A 253 0.66 10.72 8.73
CA GLN A 253 0.79 9.92 9.94
C GLN A 253 -0.37 8.95 10.12
N LEU A 254 -1.61 9.41 9.91
CA LEU A 254 -2.79 8.57 9.99
C LEU A 254 -2.74 7.41 8.99
N THR A 255 -2.35 7.69 7.74
CA THR A 255 -2.24 6.65 6.69
C THR A 255 -1.10 5.66 6.96
N SER A 256 -0.09 6.05 7.72
CA SER A 256 0.98 5.14 8.16
C SER A 256 0.51 4.08 9.15
N GLU A 257 -0.55 4.35 9.92
CA GLU A 257 -1.04 3.43 10.96
C GLU A 257 -1.57 2.10 10.43
N ILE A 258 -2.01 2.05 9.16
CA ILE A 258 -2.50 0.79 8.57
C ILE A 258 -1.38 -0.18 8.17
N ASN A 259 -0.12 0.25 8.21
CA ASN A 259 1.04 -0.56 7.83
C ASN A 259 0.88 -1.23 6.44
N ASP A 260 0.44 -0.45 5.46
CA ASP A 260 0.26 -0.86 4.07
C ASP A 260 1.12 0.01 3.15
N THR A 261 2.00 -0.63 2.37
CA THR A 261 2.89 0.09 1.44
C THR A 261 2.12 0.83 0.34
N HIS A 262 0.92 0.36 -0.03
CA HIS A 262 0.08 1.09 -0.97
C HIS A 262 -0.32 2.48 -0.46
N ALA A 263 -0.47 2.67 0.85
CA ALA A 263 -0.77 3.96 1.47
C ALA A 263 0.38 4.98 1.40
N ALA A 264 1.57 4.58 0.95
CA ALA A 264 2.71 5.50 0.77
C ALA A 264 2.45 6.58 -0.28
N HIS A 265 1.49 6.37 -1.18
CA HIS A 265 1.11 7.34 -2.19
C HIS A 265 -0.01 8.24 -1.65
N LEU A 266 0.35 9.49 -1.27
CA LEU A 266 -0.61 10.55 -0.94
C LEU A 266 -0.58 11.61 -2.04
N GLN A 267 -1.49 11.46 -3.02
CA GLN A 267 -1.64 12.44 -4.10
C GLN A 267 -2.21 13.75 -3.55
N GLY A 268 -1.74 14.87 -4.08
CA GLY A 268 -2.19 16.20 -3.66
C GLY A 268 -1.41 16.80 -2.49
N ALA A 269 -0.48 16.06 -1.85
CA ALA A 269 0.30 16.52 -0.69
C ALA A 269 1.47 17.43 -1.10
N MET A 270 1.18 18.53 -1.80
CA MET A 270 2.19 19.43 -2.36
C MET A 270 3.03 20.14 -1.31
N LYS A 271 2.46 20.46 -0.14
CA LYS A 271 3.20 21.13 0.95
C LYS A 271 4.22 20.19 1.60
N VAL A 272 3.89 18.91 1.70
CA VAL A 272 4.85 17.90 2.17
C VAL A 272 5.99 17.71 1.19
N ASP A 273 5.73 17.67 -0.12
CA ASP A 273 6.82 17.59 -1.12
C ASP A 273 7.70 18.84 -1.10
N SER A 274 7.09 20.01 -0.95
CA SER A 274 7.81 21.28 -0.75
C SER A 274 8.65 21.28 0.54
N LEU A 275 8.13 20.69 1.64
CA LEU A 275 8.87 20.54 2.90
C LEU A 275 10.10 19.65 2.72
N ARG A 276 9.96 18.55 1.99
CA ARG A 276 11.08 17.63 1.70
C ARG A 276 12.19 18.27 0.89
N GLY A 277 11.88 19.29 0.08
CA GLY A 277 12.83 20.08 -0.68
C GLY A 277 12.82 19.78 -2.20
N GLY A 278 13.05 20.84 -2.98
CA GLY A 278 13.16 20.78 -4.44
C GLY A 278 14.55 20.43 -4.97
N MET A 279 15.57 20.51 -4.10
CA MET A 279 16.97 20.22 -4.44
C MET A 279 17.36 18.82 -3.95
N GLN A 280 18.20 18.12 -4.69
CA GLN A 280 18.60 16.72 -4.46
C GLN A 280 20.11 16.55 -4.64
N ALA A 281 20.71 15.66 -3.85
CA ALA A 281 22.07 15.20 -4.09
C ALA A 281 22.20 14.59 -5.51
N PRO A 282 23.35 14.72 -6.20
CA PRO A 282 23.52 14.25 -7.58
C PRO A 282 23.59 12.73 -7.72
N PHE A 283 23.37 12.00 -6.65
CA PHE A 283 23.46 10.56 -6.56
C PHE A 283 22.27 9.96 -5.82
N ARG A 284 22.01 8.69 -6.09
CA ARG A 284 21.06 7.87 -5.33
C ARG A 284 21.75 7.28 -4.11
N VAL A 285 20.99 7.23 -3.02
CA VAL A 285 21.39 6.54 -1.79
C VAL A 285 20.42 5.39 -1.48
N GLN A 286 20.93 4.35 -0.85
CA GLN A 286 20.14 3.21 -0.35
C GLN A 286 20.70 2.76 1.01
N PHE A 287 19.86 2.12 1.82
CA PHE A 287 20.33 1.46 3.03
C PHE A 287 20.94 0.11 2.68
N ILE A 288 22.26 -0.01 2.77
CA ILE A 288 23.04 -1.22 2.58
C ILE A 288 23.81 -1.48 3.87
N GLU A 289 23.73 -2.69 4.43
CA GLU A 289 24.34 -3.03 5.73
C GLU A 289 23.98 -2.02 6.84
N ASN A 290 22.71 -1.55 6.85
CA ASN A 290 22.17 -0.49 7.72
C ASN A 290 22.88 0.88 7.62
N LYS A 291 23.61 1.16 6.56
CA LYS A 291 24.26 2.44 6.29
C LYS A 291 23.66 3.11 5.06
N LEU A 292 23.60 4.43 5.03
CA LEU A 292 23.09 5.21 3.91
C LEU A 292 24.18 5.34 2.84
N VAL A 293 24.19 4.44 1.86
CA VAL A 293 25.27 4.22 0.89
C VAL A 293 24.95 4.89 -0.44
N VAL A 294 25.94 5.57 -1.03
CA VAL A 294 25.90 6.08 -2.41
C VAL A 294 25.95 4.89 -3.38
N THR A 295 24.93 4.70 -4.21
CA THR A 295 24.81 3.54 -5.08
C THR A 295 25.09 3.83 -6.56
N TYR A 296 24.71 5.00 -7.04
CA TYR A 296 25.05 5.49 -8.38
C TYR A 296 24.79 6.99 -8.52
N TYR A 297 25.36 7.60 -9.56
CA TYR A 297 25.13 9.00 -9.92
C TYR A 297 24.01 9.12 -10.96
N TYR A 298 23.10 10.10 -10.75
CA TYR A 298 22.06 10.42 -11.74
C TYR A 298 22.69 10.96 -13.03
N ASP A 299 23.77 11.72 -12.90
CA ASP A 299 24.64 12.15 -13.96
C ASP A 299 26.11 11.83 -13.58
N PRO A 300 26.80 10.95 -14.32
CA PRO A 300 28.20 10.58 -14.06
C PRO A 300 29.17 11.78 -14.05
N GLU A 301 28.89 12.85 -14.80
CA GLU A 301 29.74 14.05 -14.86
C GLU A 301 29.76 14.80 -13.52
N LEU A 302 28.71 14.68 -12.71
CA LEU A 302 28.61 15.33 -11.40
C LEU A 302 29.42 14.61 -10.30
N LYS A 303 30.01 13.46 -10.58
CA LYS A 303 30.81 12.70 -9.62
C LYS A 303 32.01 13.49 -9.10
N GLY A 304 32.73 14.16 -9.99
CA GLY A 304 33.91 14.94 -9.64
C GLY A 304 33.61 16.10 -8.68
N SER A 305 32.53 16.84 -8.92
CA SER A 305 32.10 17.96 -8.06
C SER A 305 31.54 17.46 -6.72
N ALA A 306 30.80 16.37 -6.71
CA ALA A 306 30.28 15.77 -5.50
C ALA A 306 31.37 15.19 -4.60
N GLY A 307 32.43 14.58 -5.17
CA GLY A 307 33.61 14.10 -4.44
C GLY A 307 33.35 12.91 -3.51
N LEU A 308 32.24 12.20 -3.67
CA LEU A 308 31.96 10.91 -3.04
C LEU A 308 32.12 9.80 -4.09
N GLU A 309 32.54 8.63 -3.64
CA GLU A 309 32.60 7.44 -4.48
C GLU A 309 31.37 6.57 -4.29
N VAL A 310 31.01 5.78 -5.30
CA VAL A 310 30.02 4.70 -5.15
C VAL A 310 30.55 3.73 -4.08
N GLY A 311 29.68 3.41 -3.10
CA GLY A 311 30.05 2.62 -1.92
C GLY A 311 30.52 3.45 -0.72
N ASP A 312 30.66 4.77 -0.82
CA ASP A 312 30.78 5.63 0.35
C ASP A 312 29.44 5.72 1.08
N PHE A 313 29.48 5.90 2.41
CA PHE A 313 28.24 5.98 3.19
C PHE A 313 28.18 7.23 4.05
N ILE A 314 27.00 7.87 4.06
CA ILE A 314 26.72 9.09 4.80
C ILE A 314 26.32 8.72 6.23
N THR A 315 26.87 9.42 7.23
CA THR A 315 26.60 9.20 8.65
C THR A 315 25.82 10.33 9.29
N HIS A 316 26.03 11.58 8.82
CA HIS A 316 25.30 12.75 9.30
C HIS A 316 24.88 13.64 8.13
N VAL A 317 23.76 14.32 8.31
CA VAL A 317 23.30 15.42 7.44
C VAL A 317 22.98 16.62 8.34
N ASN A 318 23.59 17.77 8.01
CA ASN A 318 23.45 19.01 8.77
C ASN A 318 23.69 18.80 10.29
N GLY A 319 24.74 18.04 10.65
CA GLY A 319 25.12 17.73 12.01
C GLY A 319 24.25 16.69 12.74
N LYS A 320 23.18 16.18 12.13
CA LYS A 320 22.30 15.17 12.72
C LYS A 320 22.64 13.78 12.19
N LYS A 321 22.73 12.79 13.06
CA LYS A 321 22.93 11.39 12.68
C LYS A 321 21.78 10.89 11.81
N ILE A 322 22.09 10.06 10.81
CA ILE A 322 21.08 9.47 9.91
C ILE A 322 20.00 8.72 10.69
N GLU A 323 20.36 7.90 11.68
CA GLU A 323 19.41 7.13 12.48
C GLU A 323 18.43 8.05 13.22
N TYR A 324 18.93 9.16 13.79
CA TYR A 324 18.08 10.14 14.47
C TYR A 324 17.09 10.82 13.50
N ILE A 325 17.55 11.18 12.28
CA ILE A 325 16.66 11.75 11.26
C ILE A 325 15.59 10.73 10.89
N VAL A 326 15.98 9.48 10.58
CA VAL A 326 15.05 8.39 10.23
C VAL A 326 13.98 8.23 11.32
N ASP A 327 14.39 8.12 12.59
CA ASP A 327 13.44 7.96 13.70
C ASP A 327 12.46 9.13 13.83
N SER A 328 12.92 10.36 13.51
CA SER A 328 12.06 11.55 13.59
C SER A 328 11.03 11.66 12.46
N ILE A 329 11.29 11.03 11.30
CA ILE A 329 10.41 11.17 10.12
C ILE A 329 9.68 9.88 9.71
N LYS A 330 10.05 8.71 10.22
CA LYS A 330 9.52 7.41 9.79
C LYS A 330 8.00 7.30 9.85
N SER A 331 7.33 8.00 10.78
CA SER A 331 5.88 8.03 10.90
C SER A 331 5.17 8.72 9.73
N TYR A 332 5.90 9.45 8.87
CA TYR A 332 5.39 10.08 7.66
C TYR A 332 5.65 9.23 6.38
N TYR A 333 6.09 7.98 6.55
CA TYR A 333 6.38 7.07 5.45
C TYR A 333 5.60 5.75 5.64
N PRO A 334 4.33 5.70 5.18
CA PRO A 334 3.56 4.46 5.19
C PRO A 334 4.33 3.32 4.53
N ALA A 335 4.38 2.18 5.17
CA ALA A 335 5.02 0.99 4.64
C ALA A 335 4.57 -0.26 5.40
N SER A 336 4.48 -1.38 4.73
CA SER A 336 4.11 -2.66 5.33
C SER A 336 5.25 -3.23 6.20
N ASN A 337 6.50 -2.90 5.88
CA ASN A 337 7.67 -3.32 6.64
C ASN A 337 8.81 -2.29 6.59
N GLU A 338 9.83 -2.48 7.44
CA GLU A 338 10.94 -1.53 7.60
C GLU A 338 11.88 -1.46 6.37
N GLU A 339 12.03 -2.53 5.60
CA GLU A 339 12.88 -2.53 4.40
C GLU A 339 12.33 -1.55 3.36
N VAL A 340 11.01 -1.60 3.13
CA VAL A 340 10.33 -0.67 2.22
C VAL A 340 10.31 0.75 2.78
N ARG A 341 10.09 0.92 4.10
CA ARG A 341 10.13 2.25 4.71
C ARG A 341 11.49 2.92 4.51
N LYS A 342 12.57 2.19 4.77
CA LYS A 342 13.94 2.65 4.51
C LYS A 342 14.18 2.98 3.04
N MET A 343 13.68 2.14 2.12
CA MET A 343 13.76 2.39 0.68
C MET A 343 13.05 3.70 0.30
N ASN A 344 11.83 3.92 0.81
CA ASN A 344 11.02 5.09 0.46
C ASN A 344 11.62 6.40 1.00
N LEU A 345 12.16 6.39 2.22
CA LEU A 345 12.69 7.61 2.84
C LEU A 345 14.15 7.92 2.47
N ALA A 346 14.94 6.93 1.99
CA ALA A 346 16.39 7.07 1.82
C ALA A 346 16.78 8.32 1.02
N ASN A 347 16.18 8.54 -0.15
CA ASN A 347 16.55 9.66 -1.01
C ASN A 347 16.08 11.02 -0.45
N ASP A 348 15.08 11.06 0.40
CA ASP A 348 14.62 12.28 1.04
C ASP A 348 15.60 12.76 2.14
N LEU A 349 16.48 11.88 2.65
CA LEU A 349 17.53 12.23 3.60
C LEU A 349 18.63 13.14 3.01
N VAL A 350 18.73 13.20 1.68
CA VAL A 350 19.71 14.01 0.94
C VAL A 350 19.00 15.02 0.00
N ARG A 351 17.81 15.47 0.42
CA ARG A 351 17.04 16.57 -0.18
C ARG A 351 17.07 17.81 0.71
N SER A 352 16.85 18.98 0.11
CA SER A 352 16.73 20.24 0.82
C SER A 352 16.03 21.30 -0.03
N ASN A 353 15.62 22.41 0.60
CA ASN A 353 15.27 23.65 -0.10
C ASN A 353 16.49 24.56 -0.28
N SER A 354 17.62 24.25 0.36
CA SER A 354 18.90 24.91 0.14
C SER A 354 19.67 24.28 -1.00
N ASN A 355 20.56 25.04 -1.63
CA ASN A 355 21.43 24.54 -2.71
C ASN A 355 22.58 23.67 -2.20
N THR A 356 22.81 23.62 -0.89
CA THR A 356 23.84 22.81 -0.25
C THR A 356 23.33 22.16 1.03
N ILE A 357 23.95 21.03 1.41
CA ILE A 357 23.83 20.41 2.72
C ILE A 357 25.23 20.03 3.25
N HIS A 358 25.41 20.10 4.55
CA HIS A 358 26.63 19.59 5.18
C HIS A 358 26.47 18.09 5.44
N ILE A 359 27.46 17.29 5.04
CA ILE A 359 27.45 15.84 5.25
C ILE A 359 28.75 15.35 5.91
N ASP A 360 28.60 14.43 6.88
CA ASP A 360 29.70 13.58 7.32
C ASP A 360 29.53 12.22 6.66
N TYR A 361 30.60 11.69 6.10
CA TYR A 361 30.59 10.42 5.39
C TYR A 361 31.88 9.62 5.63
N ASN A 362 31.83 8.34 5.34
CA ASN A 362 32.97 7.46 5.38
C ASN A 362 33.31 7.01 3.96
N SER A 363 34.57 7.22 3.59
CA SER A 363 35.13 6.79 2.30
C SER A 363 36.28 5.83 2.58
N SER A 364 36.10 4.55 2.27
CA SER A 364 37.12 3.50 2.46
C SER A 364 37.73 3.46 3.88
N GLY A 365 36.88 3.66 4.92
CA GLY A 365 37.29 3.65 6.33
C GLY A 365 37.72 5.01 6.86
N ILE A 366 37.88 6.02 6.02
CA ILE A 366 38.28 7.38 6.40
C ILE A 366 37.04 8.24 6.59
N LYS A 367 36.89 8.86 7.77
CA LYS A 367 35.84 9.85 8.04
C LYS A 367 36.17 11.15 7.36
N LYS A 368 35.23 11.71 6.64
CA LYS A 368 35.34 12.98 5.90
C LYS A 368 34.11 13.83 6.14
N GLN A 369 34.23 15.12 5.91
CA GLN A 369 33.16 16.12 5.96
C GLN A 369 33.16 16.94 4.68
N LYS A 370 31.99 17.36 4.24
CA LYS A 370 31.86 18.19 3.04
C LYS A 370 30.55 18.96 3.04
N GLU A 371 30.61 20.17 2.49
CA GLU A 371 29.45 20.87 2.00
C GLU A 371 29.12 20.32 0.58
N LEU A 372 28.00 19.61 0.46
CA LEU A 372 27.57 18.96 -0.77
C LEU A 372 26.61 19.87 -1.54
N THR A 373 26.93 20.17 -2.80
CA THR A 373 26.02 20.89 -3.71
C THR A 373 24.86 20.01 -4.12
N LEU A 374 23.66 20.55 -4.06
CA LEU A 374 22.42 19.94 -4.50
C LEU A 374 21.97 20.53 -5.85
N TYR A 375 21.20 19.76 -6.59
CA TYR A 375 20.72 20.10 -7.92
C TYR A 375 19.20 20.06 -7.96
N ASN A 376 18.58 20.87 -8.81
CA ASN A 376 17.13 20.82 -9.00
C ASN A 376 16.71 19.40 -9.43
N ARG A 377 15.75 18.81 -8.72
CA ARG A 377 15.27 17.44 -9.00
C ARG A 377 14.80 17.25 -10.44
N ASN A 378 14.18 18.29 -11.04
CA ASN A 378 13.69 18.22 -12.41
C ASN A 378 14.81 18.23 -13.46
N SER A 379 16.04 18.62 -13.09
CA SER A 379 17.20 18.56 -13.97
C SER A 379 17.98 17.25 -13.89
N LEU A 380 17.65 16.38 -12.92
CA LEU A 380 18.32 15.09 -12.73
C LEU A 380 17.53 13.95 -13.38
N ASP A 381 18.20 13.06 -14.07
CA ASP A 381 17.60 11.80 -14.53
C ASP A 381 17.46 10.81 -13.38
N MET A 382 16.31 10.90 -12.69
CA MET A 382 16.02 10.11 -11.50
C MET A 382 15.67 8.63 -11.77
N ARG A 383 15.73 8.18 -13.04
CA ARG A 383 15.45 6.78 -13.39
C ARG A 383 16.45 5.84 -12.70
N ASP A 384 15.97 4.66 -12.32
CA ASP A 384 16.83 3.65 -11.69
C ASP A 384 17.84 3.10 -12.69
N LYS A 385 19.13 3.47 -12.52
CA LYS A 385 20.23 3.08 -13.41
C LYS A 385 20.87 1.73 -13.06
N LEU A 386 20.52 1.16 -11.91
CA LEU A 386 20.95 -0.20 -11.54
C LEU A 386 20.12 -1.28 -12.24
N ASP A 387 19.11 -0.88 -12.99
CA ASP A 387 18.25 -1.78 -13.72
C ASP A 387 18.93 -2.27 -15.01
N LEU A 388 19.28 -3.54 -15.05
CA LEU A 388 19.92 -4.20 -16.18
C LEU A 388 19.08 -4.20 -17.47
N SER A 389 17.80 -3.85 -17.41
CA SER A 389 16.92 -3.75 -18.58
C SER A 389 17.05 -2.44 -19.35
N VAL A 390 17.71 -1.44 -18.77
CA VAL A 390 17.86 -0.12 -19.39
C VAL A 390 18.71 -0.25 -20.68
N GLY A 391 18.10 0.14 -21.80
CA GLY A 391 18.76 0.09 -23.13
C GLY A 391 18.63 -1.24 -23.87
N LYS A 392 18.08 -2.31 -23.27
CA LYS A 392 17.85 -3.57 -23.98
C LYS A 392 16.57 -3.52 -24.82
N LYS A 393 16.64 -4.11 -26.03
CA LYS A 393 15.49 -4.18 -26.96
C LYS A 393 14.48 -5.28 -26.58
N THR A 394 14.93 -6.31 -25.86
CA THR A 394 14.15 -7.49 -25.45
C THR A 394 14.12 -7.61 -23.93
N SER A 395 13.06 -8.23 -23.42
CA SER A 395 12.90 -8.52 -21.99
C SER A 395 13.69 -9.74 -21.52
N TYR A 396 14.40 -10.42 -22.42
CA TYR A 396 15.15 -11.64 -22.14
C TYR A 396 16.50 -11.67 -22.85
N ASP A 397 17.43 -12.44 -22.28
CA ASP A 397 18.80 -12.61 -22.76
C ASP A 397 19.34 -13.98 -22.34
N SER A 398 20.45 -14.43 -22.96
CA SER A 398 21.13 -15.66 -22.61
C SER A 398 22.47 -15.36 -21.94
N ILE A 399 22.74 -16.00 -20.81
CA ILE A 399 24.02 -15.94 -20.11
C ILE A 399 24.78 -17.23 -20.42
N LEU A 400 25.88 -17.12 -21.15
CA LEU A 400 26.72 -18.27 -21.48
C LEU A 400 27.45 -18.78 -20.23
N ILE A 401 27.57 -20.09 -20.12
CA ILE A 401 28.33 -20.73 -19.04
C ILE A 401 29.73 -21.00 -19.61
N GLU A 402 30.75 -20.41 -19.00
CA GLU A 402 32.16 -20.66 -19.41
C GLU A 402 32.50 -22.15 -19.29
N ASN A 403 33.20 -22.66 -20.31
CA ASN A 403 33.64 -24.06 -20.44
C ASN A 403 32.49 -25.10 -20.49
N ASP A 404 31.26 -24.66 -20.80
CA ASP A 404 30.08 -25.52 -20.96
C ASP A 404 29.33 -25.04 -22.22
N SER A 405 28.80 -25.94 -23.00
CA SER A 405 27.93 -25.61 -24.15
C SER A 405 26.52 -25.17 -23.70
N SER A 406 26.24 -25.25 -22.42
CA SER A 406 24.94 -24.85 -21.83
C SER A 406 24.87 -23.34 -21.57
N PHE A 407 23.66 -22.84 -21.40
CA PHE A 407 23.39 -21.43 -21.10
C PHE A 407 22.27 -21.30 -20.05
N ILE A 408 22.18 -20.10 -19.49
CA ILE A 408 21.13 -19.71 -18.54
C ILE A 408 20.24 -18.66 -19.23
N GLY A 409 18.92 -18.85 -19.20
CA GLY A 409 17.98 -17.83 -19.62
C GLY A 409 17.85 -16.74 -18.55
N TYR A 410 17.89 -15.47 -18.94
CA TYR A 410 17.59 -14.34 -18.05
C TYR A 410 16.38 -13.59 -18.58
N ILE A 411 15.42 -13.30 -17.71
CA ILE A 411 14.17 -12.60 -18.01
C ILE A 411 13.99 -11.46 -17.00
N THR A 412 13.78 -10.22 -17.48
CA THR A 412 13.29 -9.14 -16.63
C THR A 412 11.80 -8.93 -16.87
N LEU A 413 11.03 -8.82 -15.79
CA LEU A 413 9.60 -8.56 -15.92
C LEU A 413 9.27 -7.07 -16.15
N LYS A 414 10.25 -6.15 -16.00
CA LYS A 414 10.05 -4.71 -16.18
C LYS A 414 9.56 -4.34 -17.58
N THR A 415 10.05 -5.04 -18.60
CA THR A 415 9.78 -4.73 -20.01
C THR A 415 9.12 -5.88 -20.76
N ILE A 416 8.73 -6.96 -20.08
CA ILE A 416 8.14 -8.14 -20.69
C ILE A 416 6.83 -7.82 -21.40
N ARG A 417 6.64 -8.42 -22.58
CA ARG A 417 5.43 -8.28 -23.40
C ARG A 417 4.80 -9.63 -23.62
N GLU A 418 3.47 -9.68 -23.69
CA GLU A 418 2.74 -10.93 -23.84
C GLU A 418 3.19 -11.74 -25.08
N HIS A 419 3.43 -11.05 -26.21
CA HIS A 419 3.86 -11.70 -27.45
C HIS A 419 5.30 -12.29 -27.40
N GLU A 420 6.12 -11.92 -26.40
CA GLU A 420 7.46 -12.48 -26.20
C GLU A 420 7.42 -13.84 -25.49
N ILE A 421 6.35 -14.18 -24.78
CA ILE A 421 6.31 -15.34 -23.88
C ILE A 421 6.57 -16.65 -24.62
N GLU A 422 5.95 -16.87 -25.78
CA GLU A 422 6.17 -18.08 -26.57
C GLU A 422 7.60 -18.13 -27.15
N ASN A 423 8.19 -17.00 -27.49
CA ASN A 423 9.58 -16.94 -27.92
C ASN A 423 10.54 -17.23 -26.76
N ILE A 424 10.25 -16.72 -25.57
CA ILE A 424 11.00 -17.01 -24.33
C ILE A 424 10.99 -18.52 -24.04
N LYS A 425 9.81 -19.16 -24.06
CA LYS A 425 9.68 -20.61 -23.84
C LYS A 425 10.51 -21.42 -24.85
N LYS A 426 10.42 -21.06 -26.13
CA LYS A 426 11.21 -21.73 -27.20
C LYS A 426 12.71 -21.50 -27.02
N ALA A 427 13.13 -20.26 -26.75
CA ALA A 427 14.53 -19.91 -26.60
C ALA A 427 15.19 -20.62 -25.40
N PHE A 428 14.44 -20.82 -24.32
CA PHE A 428 15.00 -21.33 -23.07
C PHE A 428 14.62 -22.79 -22.75
N ASN A 429 13.93 -23.49 -23.64
CA ASN A 429 13.50 -24.88 -23.41
C ASN A 429 14.67 -25.83 -23.06
N HIS A 430 15.87 -25.56 -23.59
CA HIS A 430 17.09 -26.35 -23.36
C HIS A 430 18.11 -25.65 -22.50
N SER A 431 17.77 -24.52 -21.87
CA SER A 431 18.67 -23.86 -20.92
C SER A 431 18.87 -24.71 -19.65
N LYS A 432 20.02 -24.62 -19.00
CA LYS A 432 20.32 -25.31 -17.73
C LYS A 432 19.43 -24.77 -16.61
N GLY A 433 19.10 -23.49 -16.65
CA GLY A 433 18.18 -22.80 -15.73
C GLY A 433 17.68 -21.50 -16.34
N ILE A 434 16.65 -20.95 -15.70
CA ILE A 434 16.08 -19.64 -16.01
C ILE A 434 16.14 -18.77 -14.77
N ILE A 435 16.60 -17.53 -14.92
CA ILE A 435 16.54 -16.48 -13.91
C ILE A 435 15.43 -15.51 -14.29
N ILE A 436 14.46 -15.30 -13.40
CA ILE A 436 13.43 -14.26 -13.55
C ILE A 436 13.73 -13.16 -12.54
N ASP A 437 14.05 -11.96 -13.03
CA ASP A 437 14.29 -10.77 -12.21
C ASP A 437 12.99 -9.99 -12.04
N ILE A 438 12.46 -10.00 -10.83
CA ILE A 438 11.23 -9.30 -10.45
C ILE A 438 11.51 -8.21 -9.39
N ARG A 439 12.74 -7.71 -9.31
CA ARG A 439 13.11 -6.51 -8.53
C ARG A 439 12.59 -5.21 -9.17
N ASN A 440 11.46 -5.31 -9.85
CA ASN A 440 10.78 -4.26 -10.60
C ASN A 440 9.29 -4.58 -10.67
N TYR A 441 8.49 -3.62 -11.14
CA TYR A 441 7.07 -3.86 -11.39
C TYR A 441 6.88 -4.45 -12.80
N PRO A 442 6.18 -5.60 -12.94
CA PRO A 442 5.94 -6.23 -14.24
C PRO A 442 5.14 -5.36 -15.20
N SER A 443 5.61 -5.23 -16.45
CA SER A 443 4.89 -4.49 -17.49
C SER A 443 3.70 -5.24 -18.08
N THR A 444 3.61 -6.55 -17.83
CA THR A 444 2.54 -7.44 -18.31
C THR A 444 2.17 -8.43 -17.22
N PHE A 445 0.89 -8.80 -17.13
CA PHE A 445 0.40 -9.80 -16.20
C PHE A 445 0.75 -11.22 -16.68
N VAL A 446 1.75 -11.82 -16.07
CA VAL A 446 2.34 -13.09 -16.54
C VAL A 446 2.16 -14.31 -15.63
N PRO A 447 1.52 -14.25 -14.43
CA PRO A 447 1.44 -15.39 -13.52
C PRO A 447 0.97 -16.69 -14.18
N PHE A 448 -0.08 -16.62 -14.98
CA PHE A 448 -0.64 -17.79 -15.66
C PHE A 448 0.07 -18.10 -17.00
N LEU A 449 0.38 -17.07 -17.78
CA LEU A 449 0.97 -17.23 -19.11
C LEU A 449 2.37 -17.85 -19.06
N LEU A 450 3.19 -17.37 -18.13
CA LEU A 450 4.55 -17.86 -17.94
C LEU A 450 4.62 -18.91 -16.83
N GLY A 451 3.84 -18.77 -15.74
CA GLY A 451 3.84 -19.70 -14.61
C GLY A 451 3.45 -21.13 -15.01
N THR A 452 2.48 -21.30 -15.92
CA THR A 452 2.11 -22.60 -16.48
C THR A 452 3.33 -23.37 -17.05
N TYR A 453 4.32 -22.68 -17.59
CA TYR A 453 5.52 -23.31 -18.14
C TYR A 453 6.36 -24.06 -17.10
N PHE A 454 6.22 -23.73 -15.82
CA PHE A 454 7.04 -24.26 -14.73
C PHE A 454 6.38 -25.36 -13.89
N VAL A 455 5.14 -25.77 -14.20
CA VAL A 455 4.38 -26.74 -13.38
C VAL A 455 3.95 -27.97 -14.17
N SER A 456 4.16 -29.16 -13.60
CA SER A 456 3.73 -30.45 -14.18
C SER A 456 2.33 -30.90 -13.74
N LYS A 457 1.74 -30.26 -12.74
CA LYS A 457 0.40 -30.49 -12.22
C LYS A 457 -0.28 -29.17 -11.90
N ASP A 458 -1.61 -29.18 -11.74
CA ASP A 458 -2.33 -28.01 -11.26
C ASP A 458 -1.89 -27.71 -9.81
N VAL A 459 -1.41 -26.48 -9.54
CA VAL A 459 -0.88 -26.11 -8.23
C VAL A 459 -1.59 -24.85 -7.72
N PRO A 460 -2.27 -24.89 -6.56
CA PRO A 460 -2.77 -23.68 -5.90
C PRO A 460 -1.59 -22.83 -5.45
N PHE A 461 -1.71 -21.49 -5.58
CA PHE A 461 -0.65 -20.58 -5.18
C PHE A 461 -1.11 -19.37 -4.36
N ALA A 462 -2.40 -19.04 -4.38
CA ALA A 462 -2.97 -17.95 -3.61
C ALA A 462 -4.44 -18.22 -3.21
N LYS A 463 -4.83 -17.64 -2.06
CA LYS A 463 -6.22 -17.49 -1.62
C LYS A 463 -6.55 -16.02 -1.46
N PHE A 464 -7.83 -15.66 -1.58
CA PHE A 464 -8.30 -14.30 -1.39
C PHE A 464 -9.42 -14.23 -0.36
N THR A 465 -9.48 -13.10 0.37
CA THR A 465 -10.68 -12.72 1.10
C THR A 465 -11.36 -11.54 0.43
N LEU A 466 -12.69 -11.55 0.44
CA LEU A 466 -13.52 -10.43 0.00
C LEU A 466 -14.33 -9.89 1.17
N GLY A 467 -14.49 -8.57 1.21
CA GLY A 467 -15.41 -7.89 2.11
C GLY A 467 -16.86 -8.10 1.68
N GLU A 468 -17.76 -8.22 2.68
CA GLU A 468 -19.20 -8.35 2.46
C GLU A 468 -19.86 -6.96 2.51
N ILE A 469 -20.35 -6.49 1.36
CA ILE A 469 -20.92 -5.14 1.26
C ILE A 469 -22.21 -4.96 2.09
N ASN A 470 -22.96 -6.05 2.24
CA ASN A 470 -24.21 -6.06 3.00
C ASN A 470 -24.00 -6.31 4.50
N ASN A 471 -22.76 -6.56 4.91
CA ASN A 471 -22.34 -6.68 6.29
C ASN A 471 -20.93 -6.08 6.47
N PRO A 472 -20.79 -4.74 6.42
CA PRO A 472 -19.50 -4.07 6.47
C PRO A 472 -18.63 -4.52 7.66
N GLY A 473 -17.39 -4.88 7.41
CA GLY A 473 -16.47 -5.46 8.39
C GLY A 473 -16.42 -7.00 8.38
N GLU A 474 -17.32 -7.69 7.65
CA GLU A 474 -17.22 -9.12 7.43
C GLU A 474 -16.34 -9.40 6.20
N PHE A 475 -15.37 -10.34 6.34
CA PHE A 475 -14.55 -10.82 5.24
C PHE A 475 -14.59 -12.34 5.20
N ASN A 476 -14.75 -12.88 4.00
CA ASN A 476 -14.84 -14.31 3.77
C ASN A 476 -13.80 -14.76 2.76
N PHE A 477 -13.17 -15.93 2.97
CA PHE A 477 -12.36 -16.55 1.93
C PHE A 477 -13.20 -16.91 0.72
N ILE A 478 -12.70 -16.60 -0.47
CA ILE A 478 -13.30 -17.08 -1.72
C ILE A 478 -13.09 -18.59 -1.80
N PRO A 479 -14.16 -19.39 -2.03
CA PRO A 479 -14.05 -20.85 -2.11
C PRO A 479 -13.14 -21.35 -3.25
N MET A 480 -12.96 -20.53 -4.28
CA MET A 480 -12.18 -20.88 -5.46
C MET A 480 -10.69 -20.62 -5.21
N GLU A 481 -9.88 -21.67 -5.27
CA GLU A 481 -8.42 -21.54 -5.20
C GLU A 481 -7.86 -21.01 -6.53
N ASN A 482 -6.93 -20.04 -6.44
CA ASN A 482 -6.12 -19.66 -7.59
C ASN A 482 -5.06 -20.71 -7.84
N LYS A 483 -5.14 -21.36 -9.01
CA LYS A 483 -4.24 -22.44 -9.42
C LYS A 483 -3.52 -22.08 -10.70
N ILE A 484 -2.23 -22.38 -10.74
CA ILE A 484 -1.50 -22.44 -12.01
C ILE A 484 -1.85 -23.77 -12.67
N PRO A 485 -2.44 -23.76 -13.87
CA PRO A 485 -2.79 -25.00 -14.58
C PRO A 485 -1.52 -25.69 -15.10
N LYS A 486 -1.53 -27.01 -15.11
CA LYS A 486 -0.40 -27.83 -15.58
C LYS A 486 -0.02 -27.55 -17.03
N SER A 487 1.28 -27.54 -17.31
CA SER A 487 1.82 -27.58 -18.68
C SER A 487 1.67 -28.98 -19.31
N LYS A 488 1.54 -29.03 -20.62
CA LYS A 488 1.73 -30.28 -21.37
C LYS A 488 3.21 -30.66 -21.46
N GLU A 489 4.07 -29.65 -21.57
CA GLU A 489 5.52 -29.78 -21.66
C GLU A 489 6.17 -28.82 -20.65
N PRO A 490 6.23 -29.21 -19.35
CA PRO A 490 6.79 -28.34 -18.34
C PRO A 490 8.30 -28.22 -18.47
N TYR A 491 8.82 -27.02 -18.22
CA TYR A 491 10.26 -26.77 -18.14
C TYR A 491 10.90 -27.64 -17.05
N LYS A 492 12.04 -28.27 -17.36
CA LYS A 492 12.70 -29.23 -16.48
C LYS A 492 13.90 -28.67 -15.71
N GLY A 493 14.46 -27.55 -16.19
CA GLY A 493 15.59 -26.89 -15.54
C GLY A 493 15.21 -26.17 -14.24
N ILE A 494 16.18 -25.52 -13.67
CA ILE A 494 16.02 -24.76 -12.41
C ILE A 494 15.44 -23.37 -12.71
N LEU A 495 14.43 -22.95 -11.97
CA LEU A 495 13.94 -21.58 -11.98
C LEU A 495 14.42 -20.84 -10.73
N VAL A 496 15.18 -19.76 -10.91
CA VAL A 496 15.55 -18.83 -9.84
C VAL A 496 14.79 -17.53 -10.02
N VAL A 497 14.01 -17.14 -9.03
CA VAL A 497 13.25 -15.86 -9.02
C VAL A 497 13.94 -14.90 -8.06
N ILE A 498 14.40 -13.76 -8.58
CA ILE A 498 15.09 -12.74 -7.78
C ILE A 498 14.08 -11.69 -7.33
N VAL A 499 13.99 -11.47 -6.01
CA VAL A 499 13.07 -10.53 -5.35
C VAL A 499 13.82 -9.59 -4.41
N ASN A 500 13.25 -8.41 -4.14
CA ASN A 500 13.70 -7.50 -3.10
C ASN A 500 12.55 -6.57 -2.64
N GLU A 501 12.86 -5.55 -1.85
CA GLU A 501 11.91 -4.55 -1.33
C GLU A 501 11.17 -3.73 -2.40
N LYS A 502 11.62 -3.76 -3.68
CA LYS A 502 10.90 -3.16 -4.82
C LYS A 502 9.83 -4.08 -5.42
N THR A 503 9.87 -5.36 -5.06
CA THR A 503 8.87 -6.34 -5.48
C THR A 503 7.59 -6.09 -4.68
N ILE A 504 6.56 -5.52 -5.30
CA ILE A 504 5.30 -5.10 -4.66
C ILE A 504 4.09 -5.51 -5.49
N SER A 505 2.97 -5.80 -4.83
CA SER A 505 1.65 -5.96 -5.46
C SER A 505 1.69 -7.06 -6.54
N GLN A 506 1.29 -6.79 -7.79
CA GLN A 506 1.35 -7.75 -8.91
C GLN A 506 2.70 -8.48 -9.01
N ALA A 507 3.81 -7.86 -8.60
CA ALA A 507 5.11 -8.53 -8.59
C ALA A 507 5.18 -9.62 -7.50
N GLU A 508 4.60 -9.37 -6.32
CA GLU A 508 4.51 -10.37 -5.24
C GLU A 508 3.59 -11.51 -5.64
N TYR A 509 2.41 -11.20 -6.18
CA TYR A 509 1.48 -12.20 -6.72
C TYR A 509 2.13 -13.07 -7.81
N THR A 510 2.94 -12.46 -8.68
CA THR A 510 3.69 -13.17 -9.72
C THR A 510 4.76 -14.07 -9.11
N ALA A 511 5.47 -13.60 -8.08
CA ALA A 511 6.46 -14.41 -7.37
C ALA A 511 5.82 -15.62 -6.64
N MET A 512 4.60 -15.45 -6.06
CA MET A 512 3.82 -16.55 -5.50
C MET A 512 3.48 -17.60 -6.57
N ALA A 513 3.04 -17.16 -7.75
CA ALA A 513 2.72 -18.03 -8.86
C ALA A 513 3.95 -18.82 -9.34
N PHE A 514 5.11 -18.18 -9.44
CA PHE A 514 6.35 -18.85 -9.84
C PHE A 514 6.90 -19.76 -8.75
N ARG A 515 6.70 -19.44 -7.47
CA ARG A 515 7.05 -20.32 -6.34
C ARG A 515 6.37 -21.70 -6.46
N ALA A 516 5.20 -21.76 -7.09
CA ALA A 516 4.49 -23.01 -7.33
C ALA A 516 5.17 -23.95 -8.36
N GLY A 517 6.21 -23.46 -9.06
CA GLY A 517 6.95 -24.24 -10.05
C GLY A 517 7.69 -25.45 -9.45
N ASP A 518 7.78 -26.55 -10.22
CA ASP A 518 8.33 -27.83 -9.78
C ASP A 518 9.79 -27.74 -9.28
N ASN A 519 10.60 -26.86 -9.89
CA ASN A 519 12.02 -26.69 -9.60
C ASN A 519 12.36 -25.20 -9.36
N THR A 520 11.58 -24.54 -8.52
CA THR A 520 11.72 -23.10 -8.26
C THR A 520 12.42 -22.82 -6.93
N VAL A 521 13.25 -21.79 -6.91
CA VAL A 521 13.80 -21.16 -5.71
C VAL A 521 13.64 -19.64 -5.77
N ILE A 522 13.16 -19.05 -4.70
CA ILE A 522 13.09 -17.60 -4.52
C ILE A 522 14.37 -17.13 -3.85
N LEU A 523 15.04 -16.14 -4.43
CA LEU A 523 16.31 -15.61 -3.96
C LEU A 523 16.23 -14.10 -3.76
N GLY A 524 16.80 -13.58 -2.69
CA GLY A 524 16.89 -12.14 -2.46
C GLY A 524 16.59 -11.69 -1.05
N SER A 525 15.85 -10.60 -0.90
CA SER A 525 15.40 -10.03 0.37
C SER A 525 13.88 -10.01 0.47
N GLN A 526 13.38 -9.67 1.66
CA GLN A 526 11.94 -9.49 1.91
C GLN A 526 11.35 -8.49 0.92
N THR A 527 10.19 -8.82 0.37
CA THR A 527 9.45 -7.96 -0.56
C THR A 527 8.60 -6.91 0.19
N ALA A 528 7.84 -6.12 -0.55
CA ALA A 528 7.10 -5.01 0.02
C ALA A 528 6.02 -5.41 1.04
N GLY A 529 5.48 -6.60 0.97
CA GLY A 529 4.42 -7.05 1.87
C GLY A 529 3.12 -6.28 1.71
N ALA A 530 2.76 -5.95 0.46
CA ALA A 530 1.53 -5.29 0.09
C ALA A 530 1.06 -5.83 -1.25
N ASP A 531 0.23 -6.84 -1.22
CA ASP A 531 -0.34 -7.48 -2.40
C ASP A 531 -1.86 -7.21 -2.48
N GLY A 532 -2.43 -7.45 -3.64
CA GLY A 532 -3.86 -7.28 -3.92
C GLY A 532 -4.21 -5.95 -4.59
N ASN A 533 -5.43 -5.92 -5.16
CA ASN A 533 -5.94 -4.73 -5.83
C ASN A 533 -6.19 -3.60 -4.84
N VAL A 534 -5.82 -2.40 -5.24
CA VAL A 534 -5.95 -1.20 -4.40
C VAL A 534 -7.35 -0.58 -4.49
N SER A 535 -7.76 0.03 -3.38
CA SER A 535 -8.94 0.89 -3.30
C SER A 535 -8.49 2.32 -2.96
N TYR A 536 -9.04 3.30 -3.67
CA TYR A 536 -8.68 4.71 -3.51
C TYR A 536 -9.61 5.41 -2.52
N ILE A 537 -9.05 6.30 -1.71
CA ILE A 537 -9.77 7.12 -0.75
C ILE A 537 -9.56 8.58 -1.09
N ASN A 538 -10.65 9.28 -1.45
CA ASN A 538 -10.64 10.73 -1.60
C ASN A 538 -10.86 11.39 -0.23
N LEU A 539 -9.98 12.30 0.13
CA LEU A 539 -10.04 13.06 1.38
C LEU A 539 -10.20 14.56 1.10
N PRO A 540 -10.83 15.29 2.02
CA PRO A 540 -10.85 16.75 1.99
C PRO A 540 -9.45 17.34 1.77
N GLY A 541 -9.39 18.50 1.08
CA GLY A 541 -8.14 19.15 0.71
C GLY A 541 -7.55 18.69 -0.62
N GLY A 542 -8.33 17.97 -1.44
CA GLY A 542 -7.87 17.43 -2.72
C GLY A 542 -6.85 16.29 -2.56
N LEU A 543 -6.82 15.66 -1.39
CA LEU A 543 -5.92 14.54 -1.12
C LEU A 543 -6.55 13.22 -1.57
N GLN A 544 -5.73 12.31 -2.09
CA GLN A 544 -6.12 10.94 -2.38
C GLN A 544 -5.02 9.97 -1.90
N THR A 545 -5.43 8.95 -1.17
CA THR A 545 -4.59 7.81 -0.78
C THR A 545 -5.22 6.51 -1.25
N MET A 546 -4.60 5.37 -0.94
CA MET A 546 -5.12 4.05 -1.29
C MET A 546 -4.70 3.01 -0.25
N PHE A 547 -5.33 1.85 -0.30
CA PHE A 547 -5.04 0.69 0.54
C PHE A 547 -5.26 -0.62 -0.22
N SER A 548 -4.69 -1.72 0.25
CA SER A 548 -4.96 -3.07 -0.26
C SER A 548 -6.42 -3.44 -0.03
N GLY A 549 -7.23 -3.45 -1.10
CA GLY A 549 -8.70 -3.60 -1.00
C GLY A 549 -9.19 -5.05 -0.93
N ILE A 550 -8.34 -6.03 -1.23
CA ILE A 550 -8.60 -7.47 -1.08
C ILE A 550 -7.49 -8.12 -0.26
N GLY A 551 -7.84 -9.14 0.51
CA GLY A 551 -6.86 -9.95 1.22
C GLY A 551 -6.26 -11.01 0.31
N VAL A 552 -4.91 -11.12 0.30
CA VAL A 552 -4.14 -12.13 -0.43
C VAL A 552 -3.36 -12.95 0.58
N TYR A 553 -3.41 -14.27 0.43
CA TYR A 553 -2.82 -15.22 1.36
C TYR A 553 -2.18 -16.37 0.59
N TYR A 554 -1.23 -17.05 1.21
CA TYR A 554 -0.76 -18.34 0.71
C TYR A 554 -1.89 -19.39 0.71
N PRO A 555 -1.77 -20.50 -0.06
CA PRO A 555 -2.82 -21.54 -0.14
C PRO A 555 -3.20 -22.14 1.20
N ASP A 556 -2.27 -22.22 2.15
CA ASP A 556 -2.50 -22.70 3.52
C ASP A 556 -3.16 -21.66 4.45
N GLY A 557 -3.33 -20.43 3.97
CA GLY A 557 -3.85 -19.29 4.73
C GLY A 557 -2.78 -18.43 5.39
N GLY A 558 -1.49 -18.71 5.13
CA GLY A 558 -0.38 -17.90 5.62
C GLY A 558 -0.42 -16.47 5.06
N GLU A 559 0.00 -15.51 5.89
CA GLU A 559 -0.02 -14.07 5.59
C GLU A 559 0.98 -13.69 4.50
N THR A 560 0.56 -12.82 3.57
CA THR A 560 1.46 -12.10 2.67
C THR A 560 1.61 -10.63 3.08
N GLN A 561 0.54 -10.02 3.62
CA GLN A 561 0.57 -8.64 4.07
C GLN A 561 1.61 -8.43 5.18
N ARG A 562 2.39 -7.36 5.11
CA ARG A 562 3.54 -7.00 5.96
C ARG A 562 4.74 -7.94 5.85
N ILE A 563 4.53 -9.23 5.60
CA ILE A 563 5.58 -10.24 5.50
C ILE A 563 6.20 -10.25 4.11
N GLY A 564 5.37 -10.16 3.06
CA GLY A 564 5.79 -10.27 1.66
C GLY A 564 6.20 -11.70 1.29
N ILE A 565 6.92 -11.80 0.19
CA ILE A 565 7.50 -13.06 -0.26
C ILE A 565 8.81 -13.29 0.50
N VAL A 566 8.83 -14.32 1.33
CA VAL A 566 10.04 -14.73 2.06
C VAL A 566 10.93 -15.54 1.12
N PRO A 567 12.15 -15.09 0.82
CA PRO A 567 13.05 -15.85 -0.06
C PRO A 567 13.57 -17.13 0.62
N ASP A 568 13.73 -18.18 -0.18
CA ASP A 568 14.33 -19.45 0.23
C ASP A 568 15.82 -19.27 0.53
N ILE A 569 16.45 -18.35 -0.23
CA ILE A 569 17.87 -17.98 -0.06
C ILE A 569 17.95 -16.47 0.13
N LYS A 570 18.36 -16.05 1.32
CA LYS A 570 18.53 -14.64 1.65
C LYS A 570 19.88 -14.13 1.12
N VAL A 571 19.81 -13.15 0.23
CA VAL A 571 20.97 -12.42 -0.31
C VAL A 571 20.61 -10.94 -0.35
N LYS A 572 21.49 -10.10 0.15
CA LYS A 572 21.39 -8.62 0.03
C LYS A 572 22.69 -8.09 -0.57
N PRO A 573 22.63 -6.95 -1.27
CA PRO A 573 23.84 -6.26 -1.72
C PRO A 573 24.73 -5.91 -0.52
N THR A 574 26.05 -5.96 -0.72
CA THR A 574 27.03 -5.48 0.24
C THR A 574 27.63 -4.15 -0.21
N ILE A 575 28.18 -3.36 0.73
CA ILE A 575 28.91 -2.13 0.39
C ILE A 575 30.08 -2.44 -0.55
N LYS A 576 30.74 -3.59 -0.35
CA LYS A 576 31.81 -4.05 -1.23
C LYS A 576 31.29 -4.35 -2.64
N GLY A 577 30.19 -5.10 -2.77
CA GLY A 577 29.56 -5.41 -4.04
C GLY A 577 29.15 -4.16 -4.82
N ILE A 578 28.52 -3.19 -4.12
CA ILE A 578 28.14 -1.89 -4.69
C ILE A 578 29.38 -1.14 -5.22
N ARG A 579 30.49 -1.11 -4.45
CA ARG A 579 31.73 -0.45 -4.85
C ARG A 579 32.38 -1.09 -6.07
N GLU A 580 32.28 -2.41 -6.18
CA GLU A 580 32.82 -3.20 -7.29
C GLU A 580 31.87 -3.25 -8.51
N GLY A 581 30.68 -2.64 -8.42
CA GLY A 581 29.67 -2.66 -9.48
C GLY A 581 29.07 -4.04 -9.74
N ARG A 582 29.03 -4.90 -8.72
CA ARG A 582 28.54 -6.29 -8.81
C ARG A 582 27.05 -6.37 -8.50
N ASP A 583 26.36 -7.28 -9.16
CA ASP A 583 25.02 -7.72 -8.79
C ASP A 583 25.13 -9.08 -8.07
N GLU A 584 25.33 -9.03 -6.76
CA GLU A 584 25.54 -10.23 -5.91
C GLU A 584 24.33 -11.17 -5.91
N LEU A 585 23.11 -10.66 -6.17
CA LEU A 585 21.92 -11.47 -6.29
C LEU A 585 21.93 -12.26 -7.61
N LEU A 586 22.27 -11.59 -8.73
CA LEU A 586 22.39 -12.23 -10.02
C LEU A 586 23.55 -13.25 -10.03
N GLU A 587 24.69 -12.92 -9.45
CA GLU A 587 25.84 -13.82 -9.31
C GLU A 587 25.44 -15.08 -8.53
N LYS A 588 24.70 -14.92 -7.42
CA LYS A 588 24.23 -16.06 -6.62
C LYS A 588 23.22 -16.92 -7.37
N ALA A 589 22.34 -16.32 -8.17
CA ALA A 589 21.39 -17.05 -9.01
C ALA A 589 22.12 -17.91 -10.05
N ILE A 590 23.15 -17.35 -10.71
CA ILE A 590 24.00 -18.05 -11.67
C ILE A 590 24.74 -19.20 -10.97
N GLU A 591 25.30 -18.97 -9.79
CA GLU A 591 26.00 -19.98 -8.99
C GLU A 591 25.10 -21.18 -8.68
N ILE A 592 23.84 -20.95 -8.27
CA ILE A 592 22.88 -22.03 -7.95
C ILE A 592 22.60 -22.89 -9.18
N ILE A 593 22.43 -22.26 -10.36
CA ILE A 593 22.14 -22.99 -11.60
C ILE A 593 23.35 -23.76 -12.11
N LYS A 594 24.55 -23.23 -11.93
CA LYS A 594 25.81 -23.89 -12.37
C LYS A 594 26.16 -25.12 -11.52
N ASP A 595 25.87 -25.09 -10.22
CA ASP A 595 26.31 -26.09 -9.24
C ASP A 595 25.15 -27.01 -8.81
N ASP A 596 25.09 -28.19 -9.40
CA ASP A 596 24.08 -29.20 -9.13
C ASP A 596 24.07 -29.65 -7.66
N SER A 597 25.22 -29.57 -6.96
CA SER A 597 25.30 -29.93 -5.52
C SER A 597 24.55 -28.92 -4.67
N LYS A 598 24.66 -27.63 -4.97
CA LYS A 598 23.93 -26.56 -4.29
C LYS A 598 22.43 -26.64 -4.54
N TRP A 599 22.04 -26.91 -5.80
CA TRP A 599 20.64 -27.15 -6.12
C TRP A 599 20.05 -28.32 -5.31
N ASN A 600 20.75 -29.45 -5.26
CA ASN A 600 20.32 -30.63 -4.52
C ASN A 600 20.21 -30.37 -3.00
N GLU A 601 21.08 -29.53 -2.44
CA GLU A 601 20.98 -29.09 -1.04
C GLU A 601 19.73 -28.26 -0.80
N ILE A 602 19.42 -27.29 -1.66
CA ILE A 602 18.24 -26.44 -1.59
C ILE A 602 16.98 -27.29 -1.65
N LYS A 603 16.90 -28.20 -2.63
CA LYS A 603 15.75 -29.10 -2.82
C LYS A 603 15.50 -29.99 -1.60
N ARG A 604 16.56 -30.47 -0.95
CA ARG A 604 16.44 -31.23 0.31
C ARG A 604 15.92 -30.38 1.48
N ARG A 605 16.23 -29.10 1.51
CA ARG A 605 15.70 -28.19 2.54
C ARG A 605 14.21 -27.90 2.31
N GLN A 606 13.80 -27.64 1.06
CA GLN A 606 12.40 -27.39 0.69
C GLN A 606 11.49 -28.61 0.92
N SER A 607 12.01 -29.84 0.82
CA SER A 607 11.23 -31.07 1.06
C SER A 607 10.92 -31.33 2.54
N LYS A 608 11.53 -30.59 3.49
CA LYS A 608 11.17 -30.64 4.91
C LYS A 608 9.98 -29.69 5.15
N PRO A 609 8.96 -30.11 5.91
CA PRO A 609 7.86 -29.21 6.25
C PRO A 609 8.45 -27.97 6.94
N MET A 610 8.18 -26.80 6.36
CA MET A 610 8.55 -25.53 6.98
C MET A 610 7.60 -25.32 8.17
N PHE A 611 8.06 -25.64 9.37
CA PHE A 611 7.41 -25.14 10.57
C PHE A 611 7.68 -23.62 10.59
N PHE A 612 6.67 -22.84 10.30
CA PHE A 612 6.70 -21.40 10.54
C PHE A 612 6.86 -21.17 12.04
N LEU A 613 8.03 -20.65 12.44
CA LEU A 613 8.28 -20.11 13.77
C LEU A 613 7.78 -18.68 13.84
#